data_9a3ae646ba39612374f48595ad5ed9de
#
_entry.id   9a3ae646ba39612374f48595ad5ed9de
#
_cell.length_a   1.000
_cell.length_b   1.000
_cell.length_c   1.000
_cell.angle_alpha   90.00
_cell.angle_beta   90.00
_cell.angle_gamma   90.00
#
_symmetry.space_group_name_H-M   'P 1'
#
loop_
_entity.id
_entity.type
_entity.pdbx_description
1 polymer ?
#
loop_
_entity_poly.entity_id
_entity_poly.type
_entity_poly.pdbx_seq_one_letter_code
_entity_poly.pdbx_strand_id
1 'polypeptide(L)'
;MSHRPSSKSDSGNSPEIAGGSLRQNENPIRRVGWQLQRLRRWSLALADATAICLGIAIASRWDEFSETDVIWVFMAIPIWIFVAKVNNLYDRDTRRIRHNTTDELPALFATSAITIAIVRGVTEIAGVALASGTMVVLGTIAFVFSALLRSGVRWGFHRITVPERTLLVGSGLKAEMVARRLINQAGDHLELVGYVSDEPSRPDSGPELFGARYVGPIESVGTAARQQGVTRLVIADDGLDSRELGSLLGVSRAAKLAVTLVPANQEVLGPQTELNRIADVPMLDFHFSVPPRSTMAIKRAMDLFVSIVALAITSPFLLVAAVLIKLDSKGPVFFRQVRIGKDGKPFTMFKLRTMVQDAEEKLDDLIDLDALDEPVFKIANDPRVTRVGRFLRRSSLDEVPQFINVLKGDMSLVGPRPEEEAVVALYDERQRQRLSVKPGLTGPMQVAGRGSLNFEERLALERDYLDNLTISGDITILLKTPRAVIKGDGAF
;
A
#
# COMPACT_ATOMS: atom_id res chain seq x y z
N MET A 1 -18.56 -70.32 -2.88
CA MET A 1 -17.16 -70.12 -2.47
C MET A 1 -16.75 -68.77 -2.96
N SER A 2 -16.79 -67.84 -2.05
CA SER A 2 -16.62 -66.40 -2.24
C SER A 2 -15.17 -66.01 -1.95
N HIS A 3 -14.58 -65.20 -2.78
CA HIS A 3 -13.42 -64.41 -2.39
C HIS A 3 -13.72 -62.95 -2.60
N ARG A 4 -13.85 -62.20 -1.48
CA ARG A 4 -13.74 -60.76 -1.39
C ARG A 4 -12.25 -60.38 -1.24
N PRO A 5 -11.74 -59.37 -1.91
CA PRO A 5 -10.52 -58.70 -1.48
C PRO A 5 -10.84 -57.49 -0.60
N SER A 6 -10.17 -57.40 0.53
CA SER A 6 -10.17 -56.33 1.50
C SER A 6 -9.48 -55.09 0.92
N SER A 7 -10.20 -53.95 0.90
CA SER A 7 -9.60 -52.66 0.62
C SER A 7 -8.92 -52.12 1.91
N LYS A 8 -7.62 -52.01 1.88
CA LYS A 8 -6.84 -51.21 2.84
C LYS A 8 -7.04 -49.73 2.49
N SER A 9 -7.58 -48.99 3.42
CA SER A 9 -7.61 -47.54 3.40
C SER A 9 -6.20 -47.00 3.62
N ASP A 10 -5.59 -46.47 2.57
CA ASP A 10 -4.40 -45.63 2.68
C ASP A 10 -4.81 -44.26 3.14
N SER A 11 -4.51 -43.96 4.40
CA SER A 11 -4.62 -42.63 4.99
C SER A 11 -3.50 -41.75 4.42
N GLY A 12 -3.83 -41.02 3.33
CA GLY A 12 -2.94 -40.04 2.72
C GLY A 12 -2.61 -38.92 3.70
N ASN A 13 -1.35 -38.84 4.01
CA ASN A 13 -0.69 -37.78 4.78
C ASN A 13 -0.86 -36.47 4.03
N SER A 14 -1.73 -35.59 4.53
CA SER A 14 -1.76 -34.19 4.11
C SER A 14 -0.51 -33.50 4.67
N PRO A 15 0.28 -32.78 3.89
CA PRO A 15 1.40 -32.05 4.42
C PRO A 15 0.88 -30.92 5.32
N GLU A 16 1.09 -31.05 6.62
CA GLU A 16 1.01 -29.95 7.58
C GLU A 16 1.88 -28.79 7.07
N ILE A 17 1.25 -27.71 6.66
CA ILE A 17 1.93 -26.44 6.37
C ILE A 17 2.46 -25.92 7.69
N ALA A 18 3.73 -26.20 7.96
CA ALA A 18 4.47 -25.71 9.10
C ALA A 18 4.48 -24.17 9.13
N GLY A 19 3.46 -23.59 9.75
CA GLY A 19 3.31 -22.14 10.02
C GLY A 19 4.20 -21.63 11.16
N GLY A 20 5.29 -22.27 11.45
CA GLY A 20 6.16 -21.90 12.56
C GLY A 20 7.63 -21.97 12.17
N SER A 21 8.19 -20.90 11.64
CA SER A 21 9.61 -20.52 11.73
C SER A 21 10.14 -19.53 10.69
N LEU A 22 9.31 -18.80 9.97
CA LEU A 22 9.79 -17.79 9.00
C LEU A 22 10.44 -16.55 9.64
N ARG A 23 10.52 -16.45 10.97
CA ARG A 23 11.19 -15.32 11.66
C ARG A 23 12.66 -15.53 11.98
N GLN A 24 13.23 -16.72 11.82
CA GLN A 24 14.58 -17.01 12.34
C GLN A 24 15.73 -16.94 11.33
N ASN A 25 15.48 -16.75 10.03
CA ASN A 25 16.56 -16.65 9.03
C ASN A 25 16.46 -15.39 8.14
N GLU A 26 16.25 -14.22 8.75
CA GLU A 26 16.48 -12.97 8.02
C GLU A 26 17.98 -12.76 7.84
N ASN A 27 18.45 -12.71 6.59
CA ASN A 27 19.82 -12.45 6.22
C ASN A 27 20.34 -11.17 6.91
N PRO A 28 21.45 -11.20 7.65
CA PRO A 28 21.97 -10.07 8.42
C PRO A 28 22.13 -8.79 7.60
N ILE A 29 22.48 -8.89 6.31
CA ILE A 29 22.59 -7.77 5.37
C ILE A 29 21.23 -7.06 5.21
N ARG A 30 20.14 -7.80 5.17
CA ARG A 30 18.77 -7.24 5.12
C ARG A 30 18.41 -6.49 6.38
N ARG A 31 18.78 -7.00 7.57
CA ARG A 31 18.52 -6.30 8.85
C ARG A 31 19.20 -4.95 8.89
N VAL A 32 20.46 -4.87 8.42
CA VAL A 32 21.22 -3.62 8.33
C VAL A 32 20.54 -2.64 7.36
N GLY A 33 20.12 -3.10 6.19
CA GLY A 33 19.40 -2.27 5.21
C GLY A 33 18.09 -1.66 5.77
N TRP A 34 17.29 -2.46 6.49
CA TRP A 34 16.05 -1.98 7.13
C TRP A 34 16.31 -0.97 8.26
N GLN A 35 17.37 -1.19 9.05
CA GLN A 35 17.76 -0.27 10.11
C GLN A 35 18.24 1.07 9.52
N LEU A 36 19.06 1.06 8.47
CA LEU A 36 19.52 2.25 7.78
C LEU A 36 18.38 3.04 7.14
N GLN A 37 17.44 2.36 6.49
CA GLN A 37 16.24 3.03 5.94
C GLN A 37 15.39 3.67 7.04
N ARG A 38 15.22 2.99 8.17
CA ARG A 38 14.50 3.56 9.32
C ARG A 38 15.23 4.77 9.88
N LEU A 39 16.55 4.66 10.07
CA LEU A 39 17.38 5.75 10.55
C LEU A 39 17.31 6.96 9.61
N ARG A 40 17.40 6.76 8.30
CA ARG A 40 17.29 7.82 7.30
C ARG A 40 15.94 8.56 7.39
N ARG A 41 14.81 7.84 7.53
CA ARG A 41 13.50 8.47 7.73
C ARG A 41 13.44 9.34 8.98
N TRP A 42 13.96 8.84 10.08
CA TRP A 42 14.03 9.61 11.33
C TRP A 42 14.94 10.83 11.21
N SER A 43 16.08 10.70 10.53
CA SER A 43 17.00 11.81 10.29
C SER A 43 16.37 12.89 9.42
N LEU A 44 15.59 12.54 8.40
CA LEU A 44 14.85 13.51 7.58
C LEU A 44 13.75 14.21 8.38
N ALA A 45 13.01 13.50 9.23
CA ALA A 45 12.01 14.10 10.10
C ALA A 45 12.64 15.02 11.16
N LEU A 46 13.80 14.64 11.69
CA LEU A 46 14.58 15.48 12.61
C LEU A 46 15.10 16.74 11.91
N ALA A 47 15.57 16.61 10.67
CA ALA A 47 16.00 17.76 9.86
C ALA A 47 14.86 18.77 9.67
N ASP A 48 13.65 18.31 9.39
CA ASP A 48 12.47 19.16 9.26
C ASP A 48 12.12 19.85 10.60
N ALA A 49 12.10 19.10 11.69
CA ALA A 49 11.85 19.67 13.02
C ALA A 49 12.89 20.71 13.38
N THR A 50 14.17 20.45 13.10
CA THR A 50 15.27 21.40 13.32
C THR A 50 15.11 22.66 12.46
N ALA A 51 14.70 22.50 11.18
CA ALA A 51 14.44 23.63 10.28
C ALA A 51 13.35 24.56 10.83
N ILE A 52 12.27 23.99 11.37
CA ILE A 52 11.19 24.77 11.99
C ILE A 52 11.69 25.48 13.26
N CYS A 53 12.42 24.79 14.14
CA CYS A 53 13.00 25.39 15.33
C CYS A 53 13.95 26.56 14.98
N LEU A 54 14.78 26.41 13.96
CA LEU A 54 15.63 27.51 13.45
C LEU A 54 14.78 28.66 12.91
N GLY A 55 13.71 28.35 12.17
CA GLY A 55 12.75 29.37 11.72
C GLY A 55 12.16 30.15 12.87
N ILE A 56 11.70 29.48 13.92
CA ILE A 56 11.18 30.10 15.13
C ILE A 56 12.24 31.01 15.80
N ALA A 57 13.46 30.50 15.99
CA ALA A 57 14.54 31.22 16.63
C ALA A 57 15.00 32.48 15.85
N ILE A 58 14.89 32.45 14.51
CA ILE A 58 15.19 33.60 13.66
C ILE A 58 14.02 34.59 13.67
N ALA A 59 12.79 34.11 13.51
CA ALA A 59 11.59 34.96 13.49
C ALA A 59 11.37 35.68 14.83
N SER A 60 11.66 35.03 15.95
CA SER A 60 11.56 35.65 17.30
C SER A 60 12.52 36.80 17.55
N ARG A 61 13.52 37.01 16.68
CA ARG A 61 14.41 38.16 16.75
C ARG A 61 13.88 39.41 16.02
N TRP A 62 12.90 39.21 15.12
CA TRP A 62 12.35 40.31 14.31
C TRP A 62 10.97 40.79 14.79
N ASP A 63 10.28 39.95 15.56
CA ASP A 63 8.98 40.27 16.09
C ASP A 63 8.93 39.89 17.57
N GLU A 64 8.28 40.67 18.43
CA GLU A 64 8.10 40.33 19.84
C GLU A 64 7.09 39.19 19.97
N PHE A 65 7.60 37.95 19.88
CA PHE A 65 6.79 36.77 20.21
C PHE A 65 6.52 36.72 21.71
N SER A 66 5.26 36.66 22.10
CA SER A 66 4.88 36.27 23.45
C SER A 66 5.21 34.79 23.72
N GLU A 67 5.38 34.38 24.95
CA GLU A 67 5.59 32.97 25.32
C GLU A 67 4.46 32.07 24.76
N THR A 68 3.24 32.56 24.70
CA THR A 68 2.09 31.88 24.12
C THR A 68 2.24 31.70 22.62
N ASP A 69 2.77 32.65 21.87
CA ASP A 69 2.97 32.55 20.42
C ASP A 69 3.99 31.48 20.09
N VAL A 70 5.05 31.33 20.88
CA VAL A 70 6.06 30.28 20.73
C VAL A 70 5.42 28.90 20.85
N ILE A 71 4.53 28.68 21.83
CA ILE A 71 3.83 27.38 22.02
C ILE A 71 2.99 27.03 20.77
N TRP A 72 2.25 28.01 20.23
CA TRP A 72 1.42 27.79 19.05
C TRP A 72 2.24 27.49 17.79
N VAL A 73 3.39 28.16 17.66
CA VAL A 73 4.29 27.91 16.52
C VAL A 73 4.96 26.55 16.63
N PHE A 74 5.24 26.03 17.84
CA PHE A 74 5.71 24.65 18.02
C PHE A 74 4.72 23.60 17.51
N MET A 75 3.42 23.88 17.45
CA MET A 75 2.44 23.00 16.81
C MET A 75 2.69 22.83 15.30
N ALA A 76 3.46 23.71 14.68
CA ALA A 76 3.87 23.55 13.30
C ALA A 76 4.70 22.26 13.07
N ILE A 77 5.47 21.79 14.07
CA ILE A 77 6.32 20.60 13.94
C ILE A 77 5.50 19.32 13.65
N PRO A 78 4.55 18.92 14.52
CA PRO A 78 3.75 17.72 14.25
C PRO A 78 2.87 17.87 13.00
N ILE A 79 2.35 19.06 12.71
CA ILE A 79 1.57 19.35 11.51
C ILE A 79 2.45 19.16 10.26
N TRP A 80 3.66 19.74 10.23
CA TRP A 80 4.61 19.58 9.14
C TRP A 80 4.96 18.11 8.91
N ILE A 81 5.34 17.39 9.97
CA ILE A 81 5.70 15.97 9.88
C ILE A 81 4.52 15.16 9.32
N PHE A 82 3.30 15.45 9.74
CA PHE A 82 2.10 14.80 9.22
C PHE A 82 1.88 15.12 7.74
N VAL A 83 1.91 16.38 7.34
CA VAL A 83 1.73 16.82 5.94
C VAL A 83 2.84 16.27 5.04
N ALA A 84 4.09 16.33 5.51
CA ALA A 84 5.24 15.75 4.79
C ALA A 84 5.07 14.22 4.60
N LYS A 85 4.50 13.52 5.59
CA LYS A 85 4.21 12.10 5.49
C LYS A 85 3.06 11.80 4.53
N VAL A 86 2.02 12.62 4.52
CA VAL A 86 0.92 12.54 3.54
C VAL A 86 1.46 12.71 2.11
N ASN A 87 2.39 13.64 1.92
CA ASN A 87 3.07 13.88 0.63
C ASN A 87 4.17 12.85 0.31
N ASN A 88 4.29 11.77 1.10
CA ASN A 88 5.30 10.70 0.96
C ASN A 88 6.76 11.19 0.97
N LEU A 89 7.06 12.37 1.53
CA LEU A 89 8.40 12.97 1.52
C LEU A 89 9.44 12.16 2.31
N TYR A 90 9.05 11.26 3.21
CA TYR A 90 9.95 10.40 3.97
C TYR A 90 10.11 9.00 3.36
N ASP A 91 9.29 8.64 2.34
CA ASP A 91 9.27 7.30 1.75
C ASP A 91 9.76 7.26 0.30
N ARG A 92 9.92 8.42 -0.36
CA ARG A 92 10.38 8.51 -1.76
C ARG A 92 11.78 7.92 -1.96
N ASP A 93 12.67 8.15 -0.99
CA ASP A 93 14.05 7.66 -1.03
C ASP A 93 14.17 6.14 -1.01
N THR A 94 13.12 5.42 -0.60
CA THR A 94 13.11 3.94 -0.61
C THR A 94 12.58 3.37 -1.91
N ARG A 95 11.99 4.20 -2.76
CA ARG A 95 11.34 3.81 -4.01
C ARG A 95 12.14 4.15 -5.26
N ARG A 96 13.15 5.01 -5.19
CA ARG A 96 13.95 5.46 -6.34
C ARG A 96 15.44 5.14 -6.13
N ILE A 97 16.11 4.68 -7.18
CA ILE A 97 17.56 4.38 -7.15
C ILE A 97 18.38 5.68 -6.96
N ARG A 98 17.96 6.76 -7.62
CA ARG A 98 18.51 8.11 -7.43
C ARG A 98 17.36 9.06 -7.08
N HIS A 99 17.44 9.69 -5.92
CA HIS A 99 16.49 10.71 -5.51
C HIS A 99 17.23 11.91 -4.92
N ASN A 100 17.07 13.07 -5.55
CA ASN A 100 17.68 14.31 -5.13
C ASN A 100 16.65 15.17 -4.37
N THR A 101 17.15 16.03 -3.47
CA THR A 101 16.28 16.99 -2.75
C THR A 101 15.61 17.97 -3.70
N THR A 102 16.23 18.26 -4.86
CA THR A 102 15.65 19.11 -5.90
C THR A 102 14.31 18.59 -6.40
N ASP A 103 14.12 17.27 -6.48
CA ASP A 103 12.87 16.63 -6.94
C ASP A 103 11.74 16.76 -5.91
N GLU A 104 12.09 17.10 -4.66
CA GLU A 104 11.13 17.30 -3.58
C GLU A 104 10.75 18.77 -3.36
N LEU A 105 11.45 19.72 -3.95
CA LEU A 105 11.21 21.15 -3.70
C LEU A 105 9.75 21.56 -3.88
N PRO A 106 9.02 21.14 -4.93
CA PRO A 106 7.59 21.46 -5.06
C PRO A 106 6.74 20.91 -3.92
N ALA A 107 7.01 19.67 -3.50
CA ALA A 107 6.28 19.03 -2.41
C ALA A 107 6.63 19.61 -1.02
N LEU A 108 7.88 20.01 -0.82
CA LEU A 108 8.32 20.74 0.38
C LEU A 108 7.67 22.11 0.45
N PHE A 109 7.61 22.84 -0.67
CA PHE A 109 6.92 24.12 -0.73
C PHE A 109 5.42 23.98 -0.40
N ALA A 110 4.74 23.00 -1.01
CA ALA A 110 3.35 22.70 -0.72
C ALA A 110 3.16 22.32 0.77
N THR A 111 4.09 21.53 1.34
CA THR A 111 4.07 21.16 2.77
C THR A 111 4.18 22.40 3.66
N SER A 112 5.08 23.33 3.33
CA SER A 112 5.23 24.60 4.05
C SER A 112 3.94 25.43 3.99
N ALA A 113 3.40 25.65 2.80
CA ALA A 113 2.19 26.42 2.59
C ALA A 113 0.97 25.84 3.35
N ILE A 114 0.77 24.53 3.26
CA ILE A 114 -0.32 23.82 3.97
C ILE A 114 -0.13 23.94 5.48
N THR A 115 1.11 23.75 5.98
CA THR A 115 1.39 23.86 7.41
C THR A 115 1.08 25.27 7.93
N ILE A 116 1.50 26.31 7.22
CA ILE A 116 1.19 27.71 7.58
C ILE A 116 -0.32 27.93 7.61
N ALA A 117 -1.05 27.46 6.58
CA ALA A 117 -2.50 27.63 6.51
C ALA A 117 -3.23 26.93 7.67
N ILE A 118 -2.80 25.72 8.05
CA ILE A 118 -3.39 24.97 9.18
C ILE A 118 -3.07 25.67 10.50
N VAL A 119 -1.80 26.04 10.74
CA VAL A 119 -1.39 26.75 11.98
C VAL A 119 -2.18 28.03 12.11
N ARG A 120 -2.28 28.83 11.05
CA ARG A 120 -3.05 30.07 11.04
C ARG A 120 -4.53 29.83 11.37
N GLY A 121 -5.16 28.86 10.72
CA GLY A 121 -6.57 28.53 11.00
C GLY A 121 -6.81 28.13 12.45
N VAL A 122 -5.91 27.32 13.02
CA VAL A 122 -5.99 26.88 14.42
C VAL A 122 -5.79 28.07 15.37
N THR A 123 -4.81 28.93 15.14
CA THR A 123 -4.55 30.11 15.99
C THR A 123 -5.68 31.12 15.90
N GLU A 124 -6.28 31.33 14.73
CA GLU A 124 -7.43 32.21 14.55
C GLU A 124 -8.68 31.72 15.32
N ILE A 125 -8.95 30.39 15.28
CA ILE A 125 -10.02 29.74 16.07
C ILE A 125 -9.74 29.89 17.59
N ALA A 126 -8.47 29.80 17.99
CA ALA A 126 -8.05 29.95 19.38
C ALA A 126 -8.01 31.42 19.86
N GLY A 127 -8.31 32.39 19.00
CA GLY A 127 -8.26 33.84 19.35
C GLY A 127 -6.84 34.41 19.46
N VAL A 128 -5.83 33.72 18.91
CA VAL A 128 -4.44 34.15 18.91
C VAL A 128 -4.10 34.86 17.60
N ALA A 129 -3.79 36.15 17.65
CA ALA A 129 -3.48 36.96 16.47
C ALA A 129 -1.98 36.88 16.13
N LEU A 130 -1.58 35.93 15.28
CA LEU A 130 -0.23 35.87 14.72
C LEU A 130 -0.14 36.74 13.46
N ALA A 131 0.88 37.59 13.36
CA ALA A 131 1.07 38.42 12.17
C ALA A 131 1.29 37.61 10.91
N SER A 132 0.53 37.92 9.85
CA SER A 132 0.59 37.17 8.58
C SER A 132 1.99 37.20 7.95
N GLY A 133 2.70 38.34 8.07
CA GLY A 133 4.07 38.51 7.57
C GLY A 133 5.04 37.55 8.26
N THR A 134 4.96 37.42 9.56
CA THR A 134 5.80 36.55 10.38
C THR A 134 5.58 35.08 10.04
N MET A 135 4.33 34.66 9.80
CA MET A 135 4.01 33.31 9.36
C MET A 135 4.63 32.95 7.99
N VAL A 136 4.58 33.88 7.04
CA VAL A 136 5.19 33.71 5.71
C VAL A 136 6.71 33.62 5.82
N VAL A 137 7.35 34.49 6.62
CA VAL A 137 8.80 34.46 6.85
C VAL A 137 9.21 33.14 7.49
N LEU A 138 8.51 32.72 8.56
CA LEU A 138 8.76 31.45 9.25
C LEU A 138 8.66 30.25 8.31
N GLY A 139 7.60 30.20 7.50
CA GLY A 139 7.41 29.12 6.53
C GLY A 139 8.48 29.12 5.43
N THR A 140 8.92 30.30 4.98
CA THR A 140 9.99 30.42 3.98
C THR A 140 11.32 29.94 4.56
N ILE A 141 11.64 30.33 5.79
CA ILE A 141 12.86 29.89 6.48
C ILE A 141 12.81 28.37 6.71
N ALA A 142 11.68 27.84 7.22
CA ALA A 142 11.50 26.43 7.44
C ALA A 142 11.66 25.63 6.14
N PHE A 143 11.11 26.09 5.02
CA PHE A 143 11.26 25.50 3.69
C PHE A 143 12.74 25.43 3.25
N VAL A 144 13.45 26.57 3.31
CA VAL A 144 14.86 26.67 2.87
C VAL A 144 15.76 25.79 3.74
N PHE A 145 15.64 25.89 5.07
CA PHE A 145 16.45 25.07 5.98
C PHE A 145 16.10 23.58 5.88
N SER A 146 14.83 23.23 5.71
CA SER A 146 14.45 21.84 5.47
C SER A 146 15.13 21.30 4.21
N ALA A 147 15.11 22.03 3.10
CA ALA A 147 15.78 21.61 1.86
C ALA A 147 17.29 21.42 2.03
N LEU A 148 17.95 22.35 2.73
CA LEU A 148 19.38 22.30 3.02
C LEU A 148 19.74 21.12 3.94
N LEU A 149 19.05 20.98 5.08
CA LEU A 149 19.31 19.91 6.05
C LEU A 149 19.04 18.53 5.46
N ARG A 150 17.96 18.38 4.70
CA ARG A 150 17.66 17.14 3.96
C ARG A 150 18.77 16.79 2.97
N SER A 151 19.30 17.77 2.24
CA SER A 151 20.44 17.56 1.35
C SER A 151 21.67 17.08 2.11
N GLY A 152 21.95 17.68 3.27
CA GLY A 152 23.06 17.24 4.15
C GLY A 152 22.86 15.83 4.69
N VAL A 153 21.64 15.49 5.13
CA VAL A 153 21.31 14.13 5.60
C VAL A 153 21.54 13.13 4.48
N ARG A 154 21.04 13.38 3.25
CA ARG A 154 21.25 12.48 2.12
C ARG A 154 22.69 12.32 1.75
N TRP A 155 23.44 13.42 1.70
CA TRP A 155 24.90 13.36 1.44
C TRP A 155 25.64 12.50 2.47
N GLY A 156 25.30 12.63 3.76
CA GLY A 156 25.85 11.78 4.82
C GLY A 156 25.50 10.31 4.64
N PHE A 157 24.23 10.00 4.34
CA PHE A 157 23.80 8.62 4.10
C PHE A 157 24.44 8.01 2.85
N HIS A 158 24.68 8.79 1.78
CA HIS A 158 25.39 8.30 0.58
C HIS A 158 26.78 7.74 0.90
N ARG A 159 27.45 8.26 1.92
CA ARG A 159 28.78 7.78 2.32
C ARG A 159 28.76 6.54 3.21
N ILE A 160 27.61 6.23 3.82
CA ILE A 160 27.48 5.14 4.81
C ILE A 160 26.70 3.96 4.24
N THR A 161 25.94 4.16 3.15
CA THR A 161 25.06 3.13 2.59
C THR A 161 25.86 2.07 1.86
N VAL A 162 25.67 0.80 2.22
CA VAL A 162 26.23 -0.34 1.50
C VAL A 162 25.54 -0.45 0.14
N PRO A 163 26.27 -0.69 -0.97
CA PRO A 163 25.70 -0.87 -2.29
C PRO A 163 24.61 -1.96 -2.31
N GLU A 164 23.55 -1.74 -3.09
CA GLU A 164 22.53 -2.75 -3.30
C GLU A 164 23.10 -3.89 -4.16
N ARG A 165 23.08 -5.11 -3.63
CA ARG A 165 23.57 -6.30 -4.34
C ARG A 165 22.57 -6.69 -5.41
N THR A 166 23.01 -6.58 -6.65
CA THR A 166 22.17 -6.68 -7.84
C THR A 166 22.49 -7.95 -8.63
N LEU A 167 21.44 -8.71 -9.01
CA LEU A 167 21.54 -9.84 -9.90
C LEU A 167 20.90 -9.46 -11.25
N LEU A 168 21.60 -9.72 -12.34
CA LEU A 168 21.12 -9.45 -13.69
C LEU A 168 20.46 -10.70 -14.27
N VAL A 169 19.32 -10.54 -14.95
CA VAL A 169 18.64 -11.59 -15.71
C VAL A 169 18.79 -11.30 -17.19
N GLY A 170 19.38 -12.28 -17.92
CA GLY A 170 19.62 -12.23 -19.34
C GLY A 170 21.09 -12.31 -19.70
N SER A 171 21.39 -12.68 -20.95
CA SER A 171 22.75 -12.89 -21.49
C SER A 171 22.98 -12.24 -22.85
N GLY A 172 21.95 -11.64 -23.46
CA GLY A 172 22.04 -11.00 -24.77
C GLY A 172 22.73 -9.64 -24.75
N LEU A 173 22.81 -8.99 -25.90
CA LEU A 173 23.46 -7.68 -26.10
C LEU A 173 22.94 -6.61 -25.12
N LYS A 174 21.67 -6.65 -24.81
CA LYS A 174 21.02 -5.73 -23.85
C LYS A 174 21.53 -5.96 -22.43
N ALA A 175 21.61 -7.22 -21.99
CA ALA A 175 22.15 -7.57 -20.68
C ALA A 175 23.62 -7.14 -20.57
N GLU A 176 24.39 -7.31 -21.63
CA GLU A 176 25.77 -6.87 -21.76
C GLU A 176 25.91 -5.35 -21.61
N MET A 177 25.09 -4.58 -22.34
CA MET A 177 25.06 -3.12 -22.21
C MET A 177 24.73 -2.67 -20.78
N VAL A 178 23.73 -3.32 -20.16
CA VAL A 178 23.29 -3.02 -18.80
C VAL A 178 24.38 -3.39 -17.79
N ALA A 179 24.99 -4.58 -17.91
CA ALA A 179 26.08 -5.02 -17.05
C ALA A 179 27.26 -4.02 -17.09
N ARG A 180 27.68 -3.63 -18.31
CA ARG A 180 28.75 -2.66 -18.52
C ARG A 180 28.45 -1.30 -17.87
N ARG A 181 27.19 -0.84 -17.95
CA ARG A 181 26.79 0.44 -17.35
C ARG A 181 26.66 0.33 -15.84
N LEU A 182 26.15 -0.78 -15.30
CA LEU A 182 26.09 -1.02 -13.86
C LEU A 182 27.49 -1.03 -13.24
N ILE A 183 28.46 -1.67 -13.89
CA ILE A 183 29.83 -1.74 -13.38
C ILE A 183 30.54 -0.38 -13.49
N ASN A 184 30.40 0.33 -14.62
CA ASN A 184 31.20 1.53 -14.89
C ASN A 184 30.58 2.84 -14.38
N GLN A 185 29.22 2.91 -14.23
CA GLN A 185 28.51 4.17 -14.03
C GLN A 185 27.50 4.14 -12.87
N ALA A 186 27.18 2.98 -12.30
CA ALA A 186 26.25 2.91 -11.16
C ALA A 186 26.90 3.45 -9.87
N GLY A 187 28.22 3.66 -9.88
CA GLY A 187 28.97 4.19 -8.75
C GLY A 187 28.79 3.33 -7.50
N ASP A 188 28.79 3.97 -6.33
CA ASP A 188 28.74 3.29 -5.03
C ASP A 188 27.35 2.75 -4.65
N HIS A 189 26.35 2.73 -5.58
CA HIS A 189 24.97 2.41 -5.23
C HIS A 189 24.52 0.99 -5.56
N LEU A 190 25.10 0.38 -6.62
CA LEU A 190 24.74 -0.95 -7.09
C LEU A 190 25.99 -1.81 -7.25
N GLU A 191 26.02 -2.97 -6.61
CA GLU A 191 27.05 -3.99 -6.75
C GLU A 191 26.49 -5.12 -7.61
N LEU A 192 26.98 -5.30 -8.83
CA LEU A 192 26.61 -6.42 -9.68
C LEU A 192 27.29 -7.69 -9.19
N VAL A 193 26.48 -8.61 -8.62
CA VAL A 193 26.96 -9.87 -8.02
C VAL A 193 27.17 -10.95 -9.09
N GLY A 194 26.34 -10.92 -10.15
CA GLY A 194 26.42 -11.88 -11.24
C GLY A 194 25.18 -11.80 -12.12
N TYR A 195 25.08 -12.75 -13.05
CA TYR A 195 23.93 -12.86 -13.94
C TYR A 195 23.37 -14.30 -14.00
N VAL A 196 22.09 -14.40 -14.32
CA VAL A 196 21.37 -15.66 -14.59
C VAL A 196 20.79 -15.62 -15.99
N SER A 197 20.88 -16.75 -16.71
CA SER A 197 20.29 -16.90 -18.05
C SER A 197 20.18 -18.39 -18.39
N ASP A 198 19.18 -18.75 -19.16
CA ASP A 198 19.05 -20.13 -19.67
C ASP A 198 20.00 -20.39 -20.83
N GLU A 199 20.42 -19.35 -21.53
CA GLU A 199 21.50 -19.39 -22.50
C GLU A 199 22.73 -18.66 -21.94
N PRO A 200 23.72 -19.35 -21.38
CA PRO A 200 24.97 -18.70 -20.97
C PRO A 200 25.65 -18.07 -22.18
N SER A 201 26.17 -16.85 -21.98
CA SER A 201 26.83 -16.05 -23.03
C SER A 201 27.75 -16.87 -23.93
N ARG A 202 27.85 -16.46 -25.20
CA ARG A 202 28.59 -17.13 -26.28
C ARG A 202 29.89 -17.74 -25.83
N PRO A 203 30.28 -18.92 -26.39
CA PRO A 203 31.52 -19.65 -26.02
C PRO A 203 32.80 -18.84 -26.11
N ASP A 204 32.79 -17.77 -26.91
CA ASP A 204 33.97 -16.91 -27.14
C ASP A 204 34.23 -15.87 -26.05
N SER A 205 33.27 -15.61 -25.16
CA SER A 205 33.36 -14.55 -24.13
C SER A 205 33.69 -15.08 -22.73
N GLY A 206 33.76 -16.40 -22.54
CA GLY A 206 33.92 -17.02 -21.21
C GLY A 206 32.66 -16.92 -20.35
N PRO A 207 32.66 -17.47 -19.11
CA PRO A 207 31.49 -17.46 -18.19
C PRO A 207 31.24 -16.10 -17.56
N GLU A 208 31.92 -15.05 -18.00
CA GLU A 208 31.84 -13.68 -17.48
C GLU A 208 31.19 -12.75 -18.49
N LEU A 209 30.07 -12.15 -18.10
CA LEU A 209 29.42 -11.07 -18.84
C LEU A 209 29.98 -9.72 -18.33
N PHE A 210 31.01 -9.16 -19.01
CA PHE A 210 31.69 -7.92 -18.58
C PHE A 210 32.16 -7.91 -17.12
N GLY A 211 32.72 -9.03 -16.62
CA GLY A 211 33.15 -9.14 -15.22
C GLY A 211 32.05 -9.58 -14.25
N ALA A 212 30.82 -9.80 -14.74
CA ALA A 212 29.75 -10.41 -13.95
C ALA A 212 29.80 -11.93 -14.11
N ARG A 213 29.87 -12.64 -12.98
CA ARG A 213 29.93 -14.10 -12.95
C ARG A 213 28.58 -14.73 -13.30
N TYR A 214 28.59 -15.79 -14.12
CA TYR A 214 27.42 -16.63 -14.31
C TYR A 214 27.05 -17.38 -13.02
N VAL A 215 25.80 -17.27 -12.61
CA VAL A 215 25.32 -17.84 -11.34
C VAL A 215 24.45 -19.08 -11.58
N GLY A 216 23.72 -19.17 -12.69
CA GLY A 216 22.87 -20.30 -13.03
C GLY A 216 21.72 -19.94 -13.98
N PRO A 217 20.82 -20.90 -14.25
CA PRO A 217 19.65 -20.66 -15.08
C PRO A 217 18.64 -19.75 -14.40
N ILE A 218 17.69 -19.20 -15.17
CA ILE A 218 16.66 -18.25 -14.66
C ILE A 218 15.86 -18.83 -13.49
N GLU A 219 15.57 -20.13 -13.50
CA GLU A 219 14.88 -20.82 -12.40
C GLU A 219 15.63 -20.72 -11.06
N SER A 220 16.96 -20.57 -11.10
CA SER A 220 17.81 -20.47 -9.91
C SER A 220 17.75 -19.09 -9.20
N VAL A 221 17.07 -18.08 -9.75
CA VAL A 221 17.00 -16.71 -9.21
C VAL A 221 16.69 -16.68 -7.71
N GLY A 222 15.69 -17.46 -7.27
CA GLY A 222 15.30 -17.48 -5.86
C GLY A 222 16.36 -18.03 -4.92
N THR A 223 17.15 -19.02 -5.38
CA THR A 223 18.24 -19.65 -4.63
C THR A 223 19.48 -18.77 -4.63
N ALA A 224 19.84 -18.25 -5.80
CA ALA A 224 20.94 -17.32 -5.99
C ALA A 224 20.76 -16.04 -5.16
N ALA A 225 19.54 -15.49 -5.14
CA ALA A 225 19.23 -14.31 -4.36
C ALA A 225 19.41 -14.53 -2.86
N ARG A 226 19.03 -15.70 -2.34
CA ARG A 226 19.24 -16.04 -0.93
C ARG A 226 20.70 -16.27 -0.57
N GLN A 227 21.40 -17.05 -1.39
CA GLN A 227 22.80 -17.42 -1.12
C GLN A 227 23.77 -16.22 -1.19
N GLN A 228 23.53 -15.33 -2.16
CA GLN A 228 24.40 -14.19 -2.42
C GLN A 228 23.91 -12.88 -1.78
N GLY A 229 22.83 -12.89 -1.03
CA GLY A 229 22.30 -11.71 -0.36
C GLY A 229 21.81 -10.62 -1.32
N VAL A 230 21.31 -11.02 -2.50
CA VAL A 230 20.77 -10.10 -3.51
C VAL A 230 19.59 -9.32 -2.95
N THR A 231 19.55 -8.03 -3.23
CA THR A 231 18.48 -7.11 -2.82
C THR A 231 17.69 -6.57 -4.01
N ARG A 232 18.31 -6.59 -5.22
CA ARG A 232 17.70 -6.10 -6.45
C ARG A 232 17.90 -7.10 -7.60
N LEU A 233 16.87 -7.27 -8.40
CA LEU A 233 16.87 -8.01 -9.66
C LEU A 233 16.76 -7.02 -10.81
N VAL A 234 17.67 -7.07 -11.78
CA VAL A 234 17.58 -6.28 -13.02
C VAL A 234 17.29 -7.23 -14.17
N ILE A 235 16.14 -7.05 -14.81
CA ILE A 235 15.70 -7.88 -15.93
C ILE A 235 16.03 -7.14 -17.22
N ALA A 236 16.95 -7.69 -18.00
CA ALA A 236 17.43 -7.14 -19.26
C ALA A 236 17.45 -8.22 -20.36
N ASP A 237 16.37 -8.99 -20.43
CA ASP A 237 16.17 -10.07 -21.41
C ASP A 237 14.97 -9.74 -22.29
N ASP A 238 15.16 -9.78 -23.61
CA ASP A 238 14.10 -9.55 -24.61
C ASP A 238 13.39 -10.84 -25.01
N GLY A 239 13.92 -12.01 -24.63
CA GLY A 239 13.37 -13.32 -24.95
C GLY A 239 12.33 -13.84 -23.96
N LEU A 240 12.18 -13.18 -22.82
CA LEU A 240 11.23 -13.61 -21.78
C LEU A 240 9.77 -13.43 -22.23
N ASP A 241 9.01 -14.50 -22.15
CA ASP A 241 7.57 -14.43 -22.36
C ASP A 241 6.84 -13.84 -21.14
N SER A 242 5.54 -13.54 -21.31
CA SER A 242 4.72 -12.94 -20.22
C SER A 242 4.57 -13.88 -19.01
N ARG A 243 4.68 -15.21 -19.21
CA ARG A 243 4.56 -16.20 -18.13
C ARG A 243 5.85 -16.26 -17.31
N GLU A 244 6.99 -16.29 -17.99
CA GLU A 244 8.33 -16.26 -17.38
C GLU A 244 8.55 -14.98 -16.60
N LEU A 245 8.22 -13.83 -17.19
CA LEU A 245 8.25 -12.54 -16.49
C LEU A 245 7.33 -12.55 -15.26
N GLY A 246 6.12 -13.09 -15.37
CA GLY A 246 5.19 -13.25 -14.25
C GLY A 246 5.75 -14.12 -13.13
N SER A 247 6.43 -15.21 -13.47
CA SER A 247 7.11 -16.11 -12.53
C SER A 247 8.26 -15.39 -11.80
N LEU A 248 9.12 -14.69 -12.53
CA LEU A 248 10.23 -13.89 -11.96
C LEU A 248 9.71 -12.82 -11.01
N LEU A 249 8.66 -12.11 -11.37
CA LEU A 249 8.01 -11.13 -10.49
C LEU A 249 7.42 -11.79 -9.24
N GLY A 250 6.82 -12.98 -9.37
CA GLY A 250 6.31 -13.79 -8.26
C GLY A 250 7.42 -14.17 -7.27
N VAL A 251 8.51 -14.76 -7.78
CA VAL A 251 9.70 -15.13 -6.98
C VAL A 251 10.30 -13.89 -6.30
N SER A 252 10.41 -12.79 -7.03
CA SER A 252 10.96 -11.54 -6.50
C SER A 252 10.10 -10.95 -5.39
N ARG A 253 8.77 -11.00 -5.54
CA ARG A 253 7.80 -10.57 -4.51
C ARG A 253 7.91 -11.45 -3.27
N ALA A 254 7.93 -12.76 -3.41
CA ALA A 254 8.09 -13.71 -2.29
C ALA A 254 9.43 -13.50 -1.58
N ALA A 255 10.49 -13.23 -2.33
CA ALA A 255 11.81 -12.93 -1.81
C ALA A 255 11.97 -11.46 -1.39
N LYS A 256 10.98 -10.58 -1.58
CA LYS A 256 11.02 -9.13 -1.29
C LYS A 256 12.21 -8.42 -1.98
N LEU A 257 12.53 -8.79 -3.21
CA LEU A 257 13.56 -8.15 -4.02
C LEU A 257 12.96 -6.91 -4.69
N ALA A 258 13.75 -5.85 -4.82
CA ALA A 258 13.43 -4.78 -5.76
C ALA A 258 13.63 -5.32 -7.19
N VAL A 259 12.71 -5.02 -8.10
CA VAL A 259 12.83 -5.45 -9.50
C VAL A 259 12.91 -4.22 -10.38
N THR A 260 13.90 -4.23 -11.26
CA THR A 260 14.10 -3.23 -12.29
C THR A 260 13.98 -3.92 -13.65
N LEU A 261 13.03 -3.50 -14.46
CA LEU A 261 12.87 -4.00 -15.83
C LEU A 261 13.48 -2.97 -16.80
N VAL A 262 14.33 -3.44 -17.68
CA VAL A 262 14.83 -2.65 -18.80
C VAL A 262 13.96 -2.92 -20.02
N PRO A 263 13.14 -1.96 -20.48
CA PRO A 263 12.18 -2.21 -21.56
C PRO A 263 12.87 -2.52 -22.89
N ALA A 264 12.25 -3.37 -23.69
CA ALA A 264 12.74 -3.80 -25.00
C ALA A 264 12.77 -2.63 -26.01
N ASN A 265 11.71 -1.83 -26.03
CA ASN A 265 11.55 -0.71 -26.94
C ASN A 265 11.45 0.61 -26.16
N GLN A 266 12.51 1.41 -26.23
CA GLN A 266 12.55 2.73 -25.58
C GLN A 266 11.58 3.73 -26.22
N GLU A 267 11.19 3.51 -27.47
CA GLU A 267 10.28 4.39 -28.25
C GLU A 267 8.81 4.28 -27.83
N VAL A 268 8.41 3.19 -27.17
CA VAL A 268 7.01 2.95 -26.77
C VAL A 268 6.67 3.65 -25.44
N LEU A 269 7.65 4.12 -24.70
CA LEU A 269 7.45 4.78 -23.42
C LEU A 269 7.14 6.25 -23.65
N GLY A 270 5.86 6.60 -23.53
CA GLY A 270 5.41 7.99 -23.64
C GLY A 270 6.03 8.91 -22.58
N PRO A 271 5.95 10.25 -22.77
CA PRO A 271 6.64 11.25 -21.93
C PRO A 271 6.15 11.31 -20.47
N GLN A 272 5.10 10.57 -20.11
CA GLN A 272 4.53 10.55 -18.76
C GLN A 272 4.99 9.38 -17.88
N THR A 273 5.83 8.47 -18.40
CA THR A 273 6.36 7.36 -17.60
C THR A 273 7.50 7.87 -16.74
N GLU A 274 7.38 7.85 -15.40
CA GLU A 274 8.47 8.14 -14.48
C GLU A 274 9.55 7.05 -14.60
N LEU A 275 10.48 7.27 -15.51
CA LEU A 275 11.60 6.38 -15.75
C LEU A 275 12.76 6.76 -14.84
N ASN A 276 13.18 5.84 -13.99
CA ASN A 276 14.51 5.95 -13.42
C ASN A 276 15.54 5.76 -14.53
N ARG A 277 16.56 6.61 -14.59
CA ARG A 277 17.65 6.48 -15.56
C ARG A 277 18.95 6.20 -14.83
N ILE A 278 19.59 5.11 -15.19
CA ILE A 278 21.00 4.89 -14.83
C ILE A 278 21.80 5.05 -16.12
N ALA A 279 22.62 6.08 -16.17
CA ALA A 279 23.51 6.33 -17.31
C ALA A 279 22.77 6.22 -18.67
N ASP A 280 21.67 6.96 -18.85
CA ASP A 280 20.84 7.02 -20.05
C ASP A 280 19.99 5.76 -20.37
N VAL A 281 20.10 4.67 -19.60
CA VAL A 281 19.19 3.53 -19.74
C VAL A 281 17.90 3.80 -18.98
N PRO A 282 16.74 3.85 -19.63
CA PRO A 282 15.46 3.92 -18.95
C PRO A 282 15.19 2.60 -18.23
N MET A 283 14.73 2.69 -16.97
CA MET A 283 14.46 1.55 -16.12
C MET A 283 13.09 1.70 -15.46
N LEU A 284 12.31 0.62 -15.45
CA LEU A 284 11.05 0.51 -14.74
C LEU A 284 11.30 -0.19 -13.41
N ASP A 285 11.18 0.54 -12.30
CA ASP A 285 11.38 -0.02 -10.98
C ASP A 285 10.07 -0.52 -10.36
N PHE A 286 10.04 -1.79 -10.02
CA PHE A 286 8.97 -2.40 -9.23
C PHE A 286 9.43 -2.61 -7.80
N HIS A 287 8.82 -1.90 -6.87
CA HIS A 287 9.13 -2.04 -5.45
C HIS A 287 7.98 -2.75 -4.74
N PHE A 288 8.16 -4.00 -4.39
CA PHE A 288 7.21 -4.75 -3.54
C PHE A 288 7.48 -4.45 -2.06
N SER A 289 7.34 -3.18 -1.67
CA SER A 289 7.64 -2.78 -0.30
C SER A 289 6.44 -2.94 0.62
N VAL A 290 6.64 -3.61 1.73
CA VAL A 290 5.67 -3.57 2.85
C VAL A 290 5.60 -2.12 3.35
N PRO A 291 4.39 -1.54 3.49
CA PRO A 291 4.26 -0.17 3.96
C PRO A 291 4.99 0.05 5.28
N PRO A 292 5.67 1.19 5.45
CA PRO A 292 6.39 1.49 6.69
C PRO A 292 5.49 1.43 7.93
N ARG A 293 6.04 1.00 9.05
CA ARG A 293 5.29 0.96 10.33
C ARG A 293 4.70 2.32 10.70
N SER A 294 5.40 3.41 10.38
CA SER A 294 4.90 4.78 10.59
C SER A 294 3.66 5.08 9.75
N THR A 295 3.64 4.67 8.48
CA THR A 295 2.46 4.79 7.61
C THR A 295 1.28 4.00 8.17
N MET A 296 1.52 2.77 8.62
CA MET A 296 0.49 1.93 9.23
C MET A 296 -0.01 2.49 10.58
N ALA A 297 0.86 3.13 11.37
CA ALA A 297 0.46 3.80 12.61
C ALA A 297 -0.41 5.03 12.35
N ILE A 298 -0.04 5.88 11.37
CA ILE A 298 -0.86 7.03 10.97
C ILE A 298 -2.19 6.57 10.38
N LYS A 299 -2.18 5.57 9.50
CA LYS A 299 -3.40 4.95 8.99
C LYS A 299 -4.31 4.48 10.13
N ARG A 300 -3.75 3.80 11.14
CA ARG A 300 -4.52 3.36 12.30
C ARG A 300 -5.08 4.51 13.13
N ALA A 301 -4.32 5.57 13.35
CA ALA A 301 -4.80 6.77 14.04
C ALA A 301 -5.95 7.44 13.26
N MET A 302 -5.82 7.55 11.93
CA MET A 302 -6.88 8.04 11.04
C MET A 302 -8.12 7.14 11.10
N ASP A 303 -7.95 5.82 11.04
CA ASP A 303 -9.04 4.84 11.18
C ASP A 303 -9.83 5.05 12.48
N LEU A 304 -9.13 5.20 13.61
CA LEU A 304 -9.75 5.42 14.91
C LEU A 304 -10.47 6.76 14.99
N PHE A 305 -9.80 7.85 14.62
CA PHE A 305 -10.35 9.21 14.70
C PHE A 305 -11.61 9.35 13.85
N VAL A 306 -11.53 8.98 12.57
CA VAL A 306 -12.67 9.10 11.65
C VAL A 306 -13.82 8.19 12.09
N SER A 307 -13.54 6.97 12.56
CA SER A 307 -14.60 6.06 13.03
C SER A 307 -15.32 6.56 14.28
N ILE A 308 -14.59 7.15 15.24
CA ILE A 308 -15.20 7.75 16.43
C ILE A 308 -16.11 8.91 16.04
N VAL A 309 -15.60 9.83 15.20
CA VAL A 309 -16.37 10.99 14.73
C VAL A 309 -17.59 10.55 13.93
N ALA A 310 -17.43 9.61 13.00
CA ALA A 310 -18.54 9.09 12.19
C ALA A 310 -19.62 8.44 13.06
N LEU A 311 -19.25 7.60 14.03
CA LEU A 311 -20.22 6.99 14.95
C LEU A 311 -20.91 8.03 15.84
N ALA A 312 -20.20 9.03 16.35
CA ALA A 312 -20.80 10.10 17.14
C ALA A 312 -21.85 10.88 16.33
N ILE A 313 -21.51 11.26 15.09
CA ILE A 313 -22.42 12.00 14.20
C ILE A 313 -23.61 11.13 13.77
N THR A 314 -23.40 9.85 13.47
CA THR A 314 -24.43 8.98 12.95
C THR A 314 -25.27 8.29 14.04
N SER A 315 -24.86 8.33 15.31
CA SER A 315 -25.56 7.66 16.42
C SER A 315 -27.06 8.03 16.55
N PRO A 316 -27.49 9.29 16.40
CA PRO A 316 -28.93 9.60 16.44
C PRO A 316 -29.70 8.92 15.31
N PHE A 317 -29.12 8.89 14.10
CA PHE A 317 -29.73 8.23 12.94
C PHE A 317 -29.78 6.72 13.10
N LEU A 318 -28.75 6.11 13.73
CA LEU A 318 -28.74 4.68 14.04
C LEU A 318 -29.85 4.31 15.04
N LEU A 319 -30.12 5.16 16.03
CA LEU A 319 -31.23 4.95 16.98
C LEU A 319 -32.58 4.97 16.27
N VAL A 320 -32.80 5.95 15.40
CA VAL A 320 -34.02 6.04 14.60
C VAL A 320 -34.17 4.81 13.69
N ALA A 321 -33.06 4.45 12.98
CA ALA A 321 -33.04 3.26 12.12
C ALA A 321 -33.36 1.99 12.91
N ALA A 322 -32.84 1.84 14.13
CA ALA A 322 -33.10 0.69 14.99
C ALA A 322 -34.58 0.54 15.32
N VAL A 323 -35.28 1.64 15.65
CA VAL A 323 -36.73 1.65 15.89
C VAL A 323 -37.49 1.27 14.62
N LEU A 324 -37.14 1.90 13.48
CA LEU A 324 -37.81 1.62 12.20
C LEU A 324 -37.64 0.16 11.77
N ILE A 325 -36.45 -0.43 11.92
CA ILE A 325 -36.19 -1.84 11.63
C ILE A 325 -37.06 -2.77 12.49
N LYS A 326 -37.23 -2.43 13.78
CA LYS A 326 -38.06 -3.22 14.70
C LYS A 326 -39.55 -3.13 14.36
N LEU A 327 -40.00 -1.99 13.85
CA LEU A 327 -41.39 -1.79 13.40
C LEU A 327 -41.67 -2.47 12.06
N ASP A 328 -40.69 -2.51 11.15
CA ASP A 328 -40.82 -3.03 9.78
C ASP A 328 -40.75 -4.57 9.73
N SER A 329 -39.96 -5.21 10.61
CA SER A 329 -39.82 -6.67 10.63
C SER A 329 -39.41 -7.22 12.00
N LYS A 330 -39.84 -8.46 12.31
CA LYS A 330 -39.46 -9.18 13.55
C LYS A 330 -37.97 -9.58 13.49
N GLY A 331 -37.25 -9.56 14.63
CA GLY A 331 -35.88 -10.03 14.77
C GLY A 331 -34.88 -8.96 15.29
N PRO A 332 -33.57 -9.22 15.31
CA PRO A 332 -32.54 -8.30 15.84
C PRO A 332 -32.34 -7.10 14.91
N VAL A 333 -31.88 -5.95 15.47
CA VAL A 333 -31.55 -4.75 14.69
C VAL A 333 -30.31 -4.94 13.88
N PHE A 334 -29.30 -5.60 14.47
CA PHE A 334 -28.02 -5.85 13.82
C PHE A 334 -28.02 -7.21 13.14
N PHE A 335 -27.53 -7.22 11.92
CA PHE A 335 -27.13 -8.40 11.18
C PHE A 335 -25.63 -8.65 11.39
N ARG A 336 -25.26 -9.90 11.60
CA ARG A 336 -23.89 -10.33 11.84
C ARG A 336 -23.53 -11.37 10.80
N GLN A 337 -22.42 -11.16 10.09
CA GLN A 337 -21.95 -12.08 9.06
C GLN A 337 -20.46 -12.34 9.25
N VAL A 338 -20.05 -13.60 9.17
CA VAL A 338 -18.63 -13.96 9.19
C VAL A 338 -18.04 -13.61 7.83
N ARG A 339 -16.91 -12.92 7.86
CA ARG A 339 -16.12 -12.54 6.69
C ARG A 339 -14.66 -12.84 6.93
N ILE A 340 -13.91 -13.00 5.85
CA ILE A 340 -12.47 -13.23 5.93
C ILE A 340 -11.73 -11.89 5.91
N GLY A 341 -10.86 -11.72 6.89
CA GLY A 341 -10.05 -10.53 7.11
C GLY A 341 -8.58 -10.76 6.78
N LYS A 342 -7.73 -9.92 7.39
CA LYS A 342 -6.29 -9.97 7.21
C LYS A 342 -5.70 -11.32 7.59
N ASP A 343 -4.73 -11.79 6.76
CA ASP A 343 -4.03 -13.06 6.93
C ASP A 343 -4.97 -14.29 6.95
N GLY A 344 -6.16 -14.17 6.28
CA GLY A 344 -7.14 -15.25 6.20
C GLY A 344 -7.95 -15.47 7.50
N LYS A 345 -7.86 -14.57 8.48
CA LYS A 345 -8.56 -14.74 9.77
C LYS A 345 -10.03 -14.34 9.66
N PRO A 346 -10.96 -15.18 10.10
CA PRO A 346 -12.38 -14.82 10.10
C PRO A 346 -12.67 -13.74 11.16
N PHE A 347 -13.61 -12.86 10.85
CA PHE A 347 -14.14 -11.86 11.79
C PHE A 347 -15.65 -11.65 11.59
N THR A 348 -16.35 -11.16 12.61
CA THR A 348 -17.76 -10.86 12.54
C THR A 348 -17.98 -9.43 12.07
N MET A 349 -18.52 -9.26 10.87
CA MET A 349 -18.91 -7.98 10.30
C MET A 349 -20.29 -7.56 10.78
N PHE A 350 -20.44 -6.29 11.21
CA PHE A 350 -21.71 -5.72 11.69
C PHE A 350 -22.39 -4.89 10.61
N LYS A 351 -23.68 -5.12 10.39
CA LYS A 351 -24.57 -4.28 9.56
C LYS A 351 -25.89 -4.03 10.25
N LEU A 352 -26.67 -3.05 9.79
CA LEU A 352 -28.08 -3.01 10.13
C LEU A 352 -28.83 -4.06 9.30
N ARG A 353 -29.82 -4.68 9.90
CA ARG A 353 -30.67 -5.65 9.18
C ARG A 353 -31.52 -4.94 8.15
N THR A 354 -31.42 -5.36 6.92
CA THR A 354 -32.15 -4.82 5.75
C THR A 354 -33.05 -5.85 5.09
N MET A 355 -32.98 -7.11 5.53
CA MET A 355 -33.78 -8.22 5.01
C MET A 355 -34.65 -8.85 6.09
N VAL A 356 -35.64 -9.62 5.68
CA VAL A 356 -36.48 -10.44 6.56
C VAL A 356 -35.64 -11.49 7.30
N GLN A 357 -36.16 -12.07 8.39
CA GLN A 357 -35.40 -12.97 9.25
C GLN A 357 -35.00 -14.28 8.57
N ASP A 358 -35.85 -14.77 7.67
CA ASP A 358 -35.75 -16.02 6.88
C ASP A 358 -35.12 -15.80 5.49
N ALA A 359 -34.31 -14.73 5.33
CA ALA A 359 -33.77 -14.33 4.03
C ALA A 359 -32.77 -15.33 3.45
N GLU A 360 -32.02 -16.07 4.28
CA GLU A 360 -31.05 -17.08 3.83
C GLU A 360 -31.78 -18.32 3.31
N GLU A 361 -32.80 -18.79 4.00
CA GLU A 361 -33.64 -19.92 3.57
C GLU A 361 -34.36 -19.65 2.23
N LYS A 362 -34.71 -18.38 1.98
CA LYS A 362 -35.34 -17.96 0.72
C LYS A 362 -34.37 -17.73 -0.42
N LEU A 363 -33.08 -17.85 -0.18
CA LEU A 363 -32.07 -17.65 -1.24
C LEU A 363 -32.08 -18.79 -2.23
N ASP A 364 -32.14 -20.02 -1.73
CA ASP A 364 -32.12 -21.24 -2.53
C ASP A 364 -33.31 -21.32 -3.49
N ASP A 365 -34.48 -20.72 -3.11
CA ASP A 365 -35.64 -20.60 -3.96
C ASP A 365 -35.52 -19.55 -5.09
N LEU A 366 -34.57 -18.62 -4.95
CA LEU A 366 -34.42 -17.46 -5.85
C LEU A 366 -33.32 -17.60 -6.86
N ILE A 367 -32.29 -18.38 -6.57
CA ILE A 367 -31.10 -18.54 -7.42
C ILE A 367 -30.54 -19.95 -7.28
N ASP A 368 -30.22 -20.55 -8.41
CA ASP A 368 -29.40 -21.75 -8.47
C ASP A 368 -27.91 -21.30 -8.34
N LEU A 369 -27.36 -21.52 -7.15
CA LEU A 369 -25.99 -21.14 -6.83
C LEU A 369 -24.94 -21.91 -7.64
N ASP A 370 -25.29 -23.12 -8.09
CA ASP A 370 -24.40 -23.98 -8.87
C ASP A 370 -24.31 -23.55 -10.35
N ALA A 371 -25.26 -22.73 -10.80
CA ALA A 371 -25.35 -22.23 -12.19
C ALA A 371 -24.70 -20.85 -12.39
N LEU A 372 -24.01 -20.29 -11.37
CA LEU A 372 -23.41 -18.96 -11.45
C LEU A 372 -21.98 -19.02 -12.05
N ASP A 373 -21.75 -18.23 -13.09
CA ASP A 373 -20.42 -18.06 -13.70
C ASP A 373 -19.42 -17.32 -12.81
N GLU A 374 -19.93 -16.47 -11.88
CA GLU A 374 -19.10 -15.72 -10.90
C GLU A 374 -19.57 -16.00 -9.47
N PRO A 375 -18.65 -16.09 -8.49
CA PRO A 375 -18.97 -16.37 -7.09
C PRO A 375 -19.70 -15.21 -6.37
N VAL A 376 -19.95 -14.10 -7.07
CA VAL A 376 -20.63 -12.91 -6.53
C VAL A 376 -21.82 -12.55 -7.40
N PHE A 377 -23.00 -12.62 -6.84
CA PHE A 377 -24.26 -12.31 -7.53
C PHE A 377 -25.03 -11.20 -6.85
N LYS A 378 -25.91 -10.52 -7.59
CA LYS A 378 -26.87 -9.54 -7.08
C LYS A 378 -28.22 -9.78 -7.72
N ILE A 379 -29.27 -9.79 -6.88
CA ILE A 379 -30.66 -9.89 -7.35
C ILE A 379 -31.23 -8.48 -7.47
N ALA A 380 -31.62 -8.09 -8.69
CA ALA A 380 -32.34 -6.85 -8.91
C ALA A 380 -33.74 -6.94 -8.26
N ASN A 381 -34.12 -5.96 -7.43
CA ASN A 381 -35.38 -5.94 -6.69
C ASN A 381 -35.62 -7.17 -5.80
N ASP A 382 -34.57 -7.54 -5.03
CA ASP A 382 -34.63 -8.68 -4.11
C ASP A 382 -35.85 -8.62 -3.17
N PRO A 383 -36.78 -9.60 -3.25
CA PRO A 383 -38.02 -9.62 -2.46
C PRO A 383 -37.78 -9.78 -0.96
N ARG A 384 -36.60 -10.22 -0.55
CA ARG A 384 -36.21 -10.38 0.85
C ARG A 384 -35.92 -9.05 1.55
N VAL A 385 -35.68 -7.98 0.76
CA VAL A 385 -35.34 -6.64 1.28
C VAL A 385 -36.61 -5.94 1.80
N THR A 386 -36.62 -5.55 3.07
CA THR A 386 -37.73 -4.83 3.71
C THR A 386 -37.84 -3.39 3.18
N ARG A 387 -38.96 -2.71 3.47
CA ARG A 387 -39.17 -1.30 3.04
C ARG A 387 -38.13 -0.37 3.63
N VAL A 388 -37.91 -0.46 4.94
CA VAL A 388 -36.85 0.28 5.64
C VAL A 388 -35.50 -0.16 5.16
N GLY A 389 -35.26 -1.45 4.94
CA GLY A 389 -34.03 -2.01 4.41
C GLY A 389 -33.61 -1.43 3.06
N ARG A 390 -34.57 -1.20 2.16
CA ARG A 390 -34.32 -0.56 0.86
C ARG A 390 -33.79 0.86 0.99
N PHE A 391 -34.36 1.65 1.90
CA PHE A 391 -33.88 3.00 2.20
C PHE A 391 -32.46 2.95 2.79
N LEU A 392 -32.20 2.06 3.77
CA LEU A 392 -30.91 1.92 4.42
C LEU A 392 -29.81 1.51 3.43
N ARG A 393 -30.08 0.56 2.52
CA ARG A 393 -29.15 0.15 1.47
C ARG A 393 -28.84 1.28 0.49
N ARG A 394 -29.88 1.99 0.03
CA ARG A 394 -29.72 3.12 -0.90
C ARG A 394 -28.88 4.24 -0.31
N SER A 395 -29.01 4.50 1.00
CA SER A 395 -28.22 5.50 1.72
C SER A 395 -26.89 4.97 2.26
N SER A 396 -26.60 3.67 2.11
CA SER A 396 -25.47 2.97 2.74
C SER A 396 -25.41 3.09 4.27
N LEU A 397 -26.50 3.47 4.92
CA LEU A 397 -26.59 3.56 6.40
C LEU A 397 -26.53 2.17 7.05
N ASP A 398 -26.90 1.12 6.32
CA ASP A 398 -26.76 -0.26 6.78
C ASP A 398 -25.32 -0.68 7.06
N GLU A 399 -24.33 -0.04 6.44
CA GLU A 399 -22.91 -0.33 6.61
C GLU A 399 -22.26 0.48 7.74
N VAL A 400 -22.92 1.51 8.30
CA VAL A 400 -22.38 2.34 9.38
C VAL A 400 -21.92 1.55 10.62
N PRO A 401 -22.57 0.46 11.06
CA PRO A 401 -22.07 -0.35 12.18
C PRO A 401 -20.69 -0.97 11.95
N GLN A 402 -20.20 -1.04 10.71
CA GLN A 402 -18.84 -1.53 10.41
C GLN A 402 -17.76 -0.60 10.97
N PHE A 403 -18.04 0.67 11.29
CA PHE A 403 -17.09 1.50 12.03
C PHE A 403 -16.71 0.88 13.38
N ILE A 404 -17.56 0.06 13.99
CA ILE A 404 -17.23 -0.73 15.18
C ILE A 404 -16.16 -1.78 14.86
N ASN A 405 -16.22 -2.42 13.68
CA ASN A 405 -15.17 -3.34 13.24
C ASN A 405 -13.85 -2.60 13.00
N VAL A 406 -13.91 -1.37 12.48
CA VAL A 406 -12.70 -0.53 12.35
C VAL A 406 -12.12 -0.20 13.72
N LEU A 407 -12.93 0.19 14.71
CA LEU A 407 -12.47 0.46 16.08
C LEU A 407 -11.87 -0.77 16.75
N LYS A 408 -12.47 -1.95 16.59
CA LYS A 408 -11.94 -3.22 17.07
C LYS A 408 -10.60 -3.60 16.40
N GLY A 409 -10.39 -3.13 15.19
CA GLY A 409 -9.19 -3.43 14.41
C GLY A 409 -9.32 -4.63 13.47
N ASP A 410 -10.51 -5.16 13.28
CA ASP A 410 -10.84 -6.19 12.28
C ASP A 410 -10.78 -5.61 10.88
N MET A 411 -11.19 -4.34 10.72
CA MET A 411 -11.24 -3.58 9.48
C MET A 411 -10.40 -2.30 9.54
N SER A 412 -10.22 -1.67 8.40
CA SER A 412 -9.71 -0.31 8.19
C SER A 412 -10.79 0.52 7.49
N LEU A 413 -10.69 1.84 7.50
CA LEU A 413 -11.55 2.69 6.67
C LEU A 413 -11.38 2.37 5.19
N VAL A 414 -10.11 2.25 4.73
CA VAL A 414 -9.77 1.99 3.34
C VAL A 414 -9.03 0.67 3.20
N GLY A 415 -9.50 -0.17 2.29
CA GLY A 415 -8.92 -1.48 2.01
C GLY A 415 -9.74 -2.28 1.00
N PRO A 416 -9.31 -3.49 0.65
CA PRO A 416 -10.09 -4.44 -0.14
C PRO A 416 -11.41 -4.79 0.54
N ARG A 417 -12.45 -5.05 -0.25
CA ARG A 417 -13.75 -5.46 0.32
C ARG A 417 -13.65 -6.85 0.99
N PRO A 418 -14.18 -7.04 2.20
CA PRO A 418 -14.19 -8.35 2.86
C PRO A 418 -15.14 -9.31 2.15
N GLU A 419 -14.67 -10.53 1.87
CA GLU A 419 -15.45 -11.57 1.20
C GLU A 419 -15.81 -12.73 2.14
N GLU A 420 -16.76 -13.56 1.71
CA GLU A 420 -17.19 -14.76 2.41
C GLU A 420 -16.15 -15.86 2.32
N GLU A 421 -16.16 -16.78 3.27
CA GLU A 421 -15.22 -17.90 3.31
C GLU A 421 -15.31 -18.77 2.05
N ALA A 422 -16.52 -19.01 1.56
CA ALA A 422 -16.75 -19.78 0.34
C ALA A 422 -16.07 -19.13 -0.90
N VAL A 423 -16.13 -17.81 -1.01
CA VAL A 423 -15.49 -17.06 -2.10
C VAL A 423 -13.96 -17.09 -1.95
N VAL A 424 -13.45 -16.90 -0.73
CA VAL A 424 -12.01 -16.93 -0.46
C VAL A 424 -11.40 -18.32 -0.66
N ALA A 425 -12.18 -19.38 -0.46
CA ALA A 425 -11.74 -20.76 -0.71
C ALA A 425 -11.40 -20.99 -2.19
N LEU A 426 -12.07 -20.29 -3.10
CA LEU A 426 -11.85 -20.37 -4.55
C LEU A 426 -10.65 -19.52 -5.03
N TYR A 427 -10.04 -18.72 -4.17
CA TYR A 427 -8.95 -17.82 -4.54
C TYR A 427 -7.66 -18.58 -4.94
N ASP A 428 -7.08 -18.18 -6.05
CA ASP A 428 -5.72 -18.54 -6.43
C ASP A 428 -4.69 -17.77 -5.56
N GLU A 429 -3.41 -18.06 -5.74
CA GLU A 429 -2.33 -17.41 -4.98
C GLU A 429 -2.26 -15.88 -5.21
N ARG A 430 -2.59 -15.41 -6.41
CA ARG A 430 -2.60 -13.99 -6.78
C ARG A 430 -3.76 -13.27 -6.10
N GLN A 431 -4.93 -13.89 -6.10
CA GLN A 431 -6.14 -13.35 -5.46
C GLN A 431 -6.00 -13.31 -3.94
N ARG A 432 -5.32 -14.28 -3.33
CA ARG A 432 -5.03 -14.32 -1.88
C ARG A 432 -4.18 -13.14 -1.39
N GLN A 433 -3.44 -12.45 -2.28
CA GLN A 433 -2.63 -11.28 -1.90
C GLN A 433 -3.48 -10.15 -1.30
N ARG A 434 -4.74 -10.01 -1.66
CA ARG A 434 -5.67 -9.04 -1.07
C ARG A 434 -5.87 -9.23 0.45
N LEU A 435 -5.62 -10.42 0.96
CA LEU A 435 -5.71 -10.73 2.40
C LEU A 435 -4.47 -10.28 3.19
N SER A 436 -3.46 -9.72 2.56
CA SER A 436 -2.25 -9.23 3.25
C SER A 436 -2.47 -7.97 4.08
N VAL A 437 -3.58 -7.25 3.85
CA VAL A 437 -3.98 -6.05 4.58
C VAL A 437 -5.35 -6.25 5.23
N LYS A 438 -5.74 -5.31 6.12
CA LYS A 438 -7.10 -5.32 6.68
C LYS A 438 -8.12 -4.95 5.60
N PRO A 439 -9.28 -5.63 5.57
CA PRO A 439 -10.37 -5.24 4.70
C PRO A 439 -10.88 -3.84 5.03
N GLY A 440 -11.41 -3.13 4.01
CA GLY A 440 -11.88 -1.76 4.13
C GLY A 440 -13.40 -1.64 4.24
N LEU A 441 -13.85 -0.58 4.92
CA LEU A 441 -15.23 -0.11 4.84
C LEU A 441 -15.50 0.49 3.44
N THR A 442 -14.54 1.23 2.92
CA THR A 442 -14.47 1.67 1.52
C THR A 442 -13.15 1.24 0.90
N GLY A 443 -13.01 1.40 -0.41
CA GLY A 443 -11.77 1.02 -1.10
C GLY A 443 -11.76 1.40 -2.57
N PRO A 444 -10.70 1.05 -3.30
CA PRO A 444 -10.53 1.43 -4.70
C PRO A 444 -11.70 0.96 -5.57
N MET A 445 -12.17 -0.26 -5.39
CA MET A 445 -13.29 -0.82 -6.12
C MET A 445 -14.58 -0.02 -5.87
N GLN A 446 -14.87 0.33 -4.60
CA GLN A 446 -16.10 1.04 -4.23
C GLN A 446 -16.20 2.44 -4.84
N VAL A 447 -15.06 3.12 -5.05
CA VAL A 447 -15.03 4.47 -5.63
C VAL A 447 -14.85 4.49 -7.13
N ALA A 448 -14.41 3.39 -7.77
CA ALA A 448 -14.18 3.29 -9.20
C ALA A 448 -15.41 2.86 -10.02
N GLY A 449 -16.44 2.26 -9.38
CA GLY A 449 -17.63 1.84 -10.13
C GLY A 449 -18.44 0.71 -9.50
N ARG A 450 -18.13 0.31 -8.25
CA ARG A 450 -18.86 -0.71 -7.46
C ARG A 450 -19.31 -1.96 -8.27
N GLY A 451 -20.54 -1.95 -8.77
CA GLY A 451 -21.19 -3.11 -9.40
C GLY A 451 -20.98 -3.24 -10.92
N SER A 452 -20.39 -2.24 -11.58
CA SER A 452 -20.15 -2.28 -13.04
C SER A 452 -18.83 -2.94 -13.43
N LEU A 453 -17.95 -3.19 -12.45
CA LEU A 453 -16.65 -3.82 -12.68
C LEU A 453 -16.77 -5.35 -12.65
N ASN A 454 -16.13 -6.02 -13.59
CA ASN A 454 -15.96 -7.47 -13.54
C ASN A 454 -14.96 -7.87 -12.44
N PHE A 455 -14.85 -9.17 -12.16
CA PHE A 455 -14.02 -9.67 -11.06
C PHE A 455 -12.53 -9.35 -11.25
N GLU A 456 -12.01 -9.49 -12.46
CA GLU A 456 -10.60 -9.19 -12.79
C GLU A 456 -10.27 -7.70 -12.63
N GLU A 457 -11.17 -6.80 -13.07
CA GLU A 457 -11.00 -5.36 -12.90
C GLU A 457 -10.96 -4.96 -11.42
N ARG A 458 -11.81 -5.60 -10.58
CA ARG A 458 -11.78 -5.39 -9.12
C ARG A 458 -10.46 -5.81 -8.52
N LEU A 459 -9.95 -6.98 -8.90
CA LEU A 459 -8.67 -7.50 -8.44
C LEU A 459 -7.50 -6.62 -8.87
N ALA A 460 -7.54 -6.11 -10.12
CA ALA A 460 -6.50 -5.20 -10.61
C ALA A 460 -6.44 -3.90 -9.81
N LEU A 461 -7.59 -3.28 -9.52
CA LEU A 461 -7.66 -2.07 -8.69
C LEU A 461 -7.19 -2.30 -7.25
N GLU A 462 -7.56 -3.44 -6.66
CA GLU A 462 -7.13 -3.78 -5.31
C GLU A 462 -5.64 -4.10 -5.25
N ARG A 463 -5.09 -4.73 -6.27
CA ARG A 463 -3.64 -4.98 -6.38
C ARG A 463 -2.86 -3.68 -6.50
N ASP A 464 -3.30 -2.75 -7.37
CA ASP A 464 -2.69 -1.42 -7.49
C ASP A 464 -2.68 -0.69 -6.14
N TYR A 465 -3.79 -0.76 -5.40
CA TYR A 465 -3.87 -0.20 -4.06
C TYR A 465 -2.88 -0.85 -3.08
N LEU A 466 -2.72 -2.18 -3.11
CA LEU A 466 -1.79 -2.90 -2.25
C LEU A 466 -0.33 -2.54 -2.54
N ASP A 467 0.01 -2.46 -3.81
CA ASP A 467 1.36 -2.12 -4.28
C ASP A 467 1.71 -0.64 -4.01
N ASN A 468 0.70 0.25 -4.03
CA ASN A 468 0.83 1.70 -3.88
C ASN A 468 0.16 2.25 -2.60
N LEU A 469 0.10 1.47 -1.51
CA LEU A 469 -0.54 1.89 -0.27
C LEU A 469 0.15 3.12 0.33
N THR A 470 -0.56 4.26 0.33
CA THR A 470 -0.11 5.55 0.86
C THR A 470 -1.23 6.24 1.63
N ILE A 471 -0.86 7.13 2.57
CA ILE A 471 -1.86 7.93 3.30
C ILE A 471 -2.62 8.87 2.36
N SER A 472 -1.94 9.47 1.38
CA SER A 472 -2.59 10.32 0.37
C SER A 472 -3.58 9.55 -0.50
N GLY A 473 -3.27 8.30 -0.86
CA GLY A 473 -4.17 7.39 -1.55
C GLY A 473 -5.43 7.11 -0.74
N ASP A 474 -5.26 6.78 0.55
CA ASP A 474 -6.39 6.57 1.46
C ASP A 474 -7.28 7.81 1.59
N ILE A 475 -6.69 9.00 1.79
CA ILE A 475 -7.43 10.25 1.85
C ILE A 475 -8.19 10.50 0.54
N THR A 476 -7.57 10.24 -0.61
CA THR A 476 -8.23 10.40 -1.92
C THR A 476 -9.44 9.48 -2.06
N ILE A 477 -9.34 8.23 -1.63
CA ILE A 477 -10.45 7.27 -1.64
C ILE A 477 -11.56 7.74 -0.69
N LEU A 478 -11.20 8.18 0.53
CA LEU A 478 -12.17 8.70 1.50
C LEU A 478 -12.93 9.92 0.96
N LEU A 479 -12.25 10.85 0.29
CA LEU A 479 -12.88 12.03 -0.32
C LEU A 479 -13.80 11.69 -1.50
N LYS A 480 -13.50 10.62 -2.24
CA LYS A 480 -14.36 10.12 -3.33
C LYS A 480 -15.56 9.31 -2.84
N THR A 481 -15.47 8.71 -1.64
CA THR A 481 -16.52 7.83 -1.10
C THR A 481 -17.90 8.49 -0.97
N PRO A 482 -18.07 9.73 -0.46
CA PRO A 482 -19.38 10.36 -0.37
C PRO A 482 -20.06 10.49 -1.74
N ARG A 483 -19.29 10.86 -2.77
CA ARG A 483 -19.83 10.94 -4.15
C ARG A 483 -20.26 9.58 -4.68
N ALA A 484 -19.49 8.52 -4.39
CA ALA A 484 -19.83 7.16 -4.79
C ALA A 484 -21.10 6.65 -4.07
N VAL A 485 -21.29 7.02 -2.80
CA VAL A 485 -22.49 6.71 -2.02
C VAL A 485 -23.72 7.45 -2.57
N ILE A 486 -23.60 8.76 -2.86
CA ILE A 486 -24.71 9.58 -3.36
C ILE A 486 -25.15 9.14 -4.75
N LYS A 487 -24.22 8.80 -5.64
CA LYS A 487 -24.54 8.29 -6.98
C LYS A 487 -25.34 6.99 -6.92
N GLY A 488 -25.16 6.18 -5.87
CA GLY A 488 -25.90 4.93 -5.67
C GLY A 488 -25.58 3.84 -6.72
N ASP A 489 -24.55 4.03 -7.55
CA ASP A 489 -24.17 3.07 -8.58
C ASP A 489 -23.82 1.71 -7.93
N GLY A 490 -24.70 0.72 -8.12
CA GLY A 490 -24.54 -0.63 -7.57
C GLY A 490 -25.01 -0.82 -6.10
N ALA A 491 -25.78 0.10 -5.54
CA ALA A 491 -26.54 -0.08 -4.31
C ALA A 491 -27.97 -0.55 -4.66
N PHE A 492 -28.17 -1.85 -4.83
CA PHE A 492 -29.49 -2.46 -5.04
C PHE A 492 -29.73 -3.51 -3.94
#